data_124620ce72cc29c2b6640b01a74d57dc
#
_entry.id   124620ce72cc29c2b6640b01a74d57dc
#
_cell.length_a   1.000
_cell.length_b   1.000
_cell.length_c   1.000
_cell.angle_alpha   90.00
_cell.angle_beta   90.00
_cell.angle_gamma   90.00
#
_symmetry.space_group_name_H-M   'P 1'
#
loop_
_entity.id
_entity.type
_entity.pdbx_description
1 polymer ?
#
loop_
_entity_poly.entity_id
_entity_poly.type
_entity_poly.pdbx_seq_one_letter_code
_entity_poly.pdbx_strand_id
1 'polypeptide(L)'
;LAVTTDDIYDNSYALIIGISEYQKLSNLHYGASDAETIQNLLITHFDFPEENTTLLINKDATKNNIRTAYLRFLNIIKEHDRLLIYFSGHGATESLPEGGEKGYLMAVDSDPLNLYSSSISMEELKRISQITIAKHILYLVDATYGGIAREGNRENVNLDNLDYLIEGKEAATIKIIKNRLQNLYGDYIEPKNLPSYIGKIT
;
A
#
# COMPACT_ATOMS: atom_id res chain seq x y z
N LEU A 1 -17.09 21.27 -20.20
CA LEU A 1 -16.96 19.83 -20.37
C LEU A 1 -16.35 19.29 -19.06
N ALA A 2 -17.02 18.34 -18.40
CA ALA A 2 -16.45 17.65 -17.26
C ALA A 2 -15.43 16.64 -17.82
N VAL A 3 -14.21 16.63 -17.27
CA VAL A 3 -13.19 15.61 -17.58
C VAL A 3 -13.60 14.33 -16.86
N THR A 4 -13.68 13.23 -17.59
CA THR A 4 -13.98 11.90 -17.03
C THR A 4 -12.70 11.09 -16.84
N THR A 5 -12.77 9.98 -16.12
CA THR A 5 -11.64 9.07 -15.95
C THR A 5 -11.12 8.57 -17.30
N ASP A 6 -12.02 8.28 -18.24
CA ASP A 6 -11.68 7.78 -19.59
C ASP A 6 -10.95 8.82 -20.46
N ASP A 7 -11.08 10.11 -20.14
CA ASP A 7 -10.30 11.17 -20.80
C ASP A 7 -8.82 11.19 -20.33
N ILE A 8 -8.52 10.52 -19.20
CA ILE A 8 -7.21 10.56 -18.55
C ILE A 8 -6.48 9.22 -18.67
N TYR A 9 -7.19 8.10 -18.53
CA TYR A 9 -6.62 6.76 -18.49
C TYR A 9 -7.33 5.81 -19.43
N ASP A 10 -6.56 4.99 -20.15
CA ASP A 10 -7.09 3.92 -20.98
C ASP A 10 -7.60 2.75 -20.14
N ASN A 11 -6.84 2.38 -19.08
CA ASN A 11 -7.23 1.34 -18.13
C ASN A 11 -6.85 1.70 -16.71
N SER A 12 -7.57 1.09 -15.78
CA SER A 12 -7.33 1.20 -14.33
C SER A 12 -7.09 -0.18 -13.74
N TYR A 13 -5.96 -0.35 -13.05
CA TYR A 13 -5.56 -1.59 -12.39
C TYR A 13 -5.38 -1.38 -10.90
N ALA A 14 -5.74 -2.38 -10.09
CA ALA A 14 -5.52 -2.33 -8.65
C ALA A 14 -5.00 -3.67 -8.08
N LEU A 15 -3.97 -3.60 -7.24
CA LEU A 15 -3.54 -4.66 -6.35
C LEU A 15 -3.91 -4.27 -4.92
N ILE A 16 -4.77 -5.05 -4.31
CA ILE A 16 -5.34 -4.75 -3.01
C ILE A 16 -4.98 -5.88 -2.05
N ILE A 17 -4.27 -5.54 -0.99
CA ILE A 17 -3.72 -6.50 -0.04
C ILE A 17 -4.23 -6.16 1.35
N GLY A 18 -4.84 -7.13 2.04
CA GLY A 18 -5.32 -6.95 3.40
C GLY A 18 -5.06 -8.18 4.27
N ILE A 19 -4.37 -8.01 5.39
CA ILE A 19 -3.98 -9.12 6.23
C ILE A 19 -4.40 -8.87 7.66
N SER A 20 -5.35 -9.69 8.14
CA SER A 20 -5.78 -9.74 9.53
C SER A 20 -5.20 -10.95 10.26
N GLU A 21 -5.03 -12.09 9.58
CA GLU A 21 -4.60 -13.36 10.16
C GLU A 21 -3.19 -13.68 9.68
N TYR A 22 -2.22 -13.63 10.57
CA TYR A 22 -0.81 -13.88 10.30
C TYR A 22 -0.38 -15.26 10.77
N GLN A 23 0.61 -15.87 10.10
CA GLN A 23 1.14 -17.17 10.51
C GLN A 23 2.11 -17.09 11.68
N LYS A 24 2.86 -15.98 11.80
CA LYS A 24 3.95 -15.80 12.78
C LYS A 24 3.89 -14.47 13.55
N LEU A 25 2.82 -13.72 13.38
CA LEU A 25 2.60 -12.42 14.01
C LEU A 25 1.25 -12.41 14.71
N SER A 26 1.04 -11.42 15.58
CA SER A 26 -0.28 -11.16 16.16
C SER A 26 -1.29 -10.80 15.07
N ASN A 27 -2.53 -11.25 15.22
CA ASN A 27 -3.60 -10.91 14.32
C ASN A 27 -4.00 -9.43 14.44
N LEU A 28 -4.49 -8.87 13.34
CA LEU A 28 -5.10 -7.55 13.25
C LEU A 28 -6.61 -7.68 13.07
N HIS A 29 -7.37 -6.65 13.47
CA HIS A 29 -8.82 -6.74 13.43
C HIS A 29 -9.41 -6.41 12.04
N TYR A 30 -8.81 -5.49 11.29
CA TYR A 30 -9.48 -4.85 10.16
C TYR A 30 -8.77 -5.01 8.79
N GLY A 31 -7.52 -5.46 8.73
CA GLY A 31 -6.75 -5.47 7.50
C GLY A 31 -7.45 -6.12 6.30
N ALA A 32 -8.08 -7.28 6.48
CA ALA A 32 -8.80 -7.97 5.42
C ALA A 32 -10.09 -7.24 5.03
N SER A 33 -10.91 -6.83 6.02
CA SER A 33 -12.18 -6.11 5.76
C SER A 33 -11.97 -4.74 5.12
N ASP A 34 -10.88 -4.06 5.47
CA ASP A 34 -10.53 -2.77 4.87
C ASP A 34 -10.15 -2.95 3.40
N ALA A 35 -9.40 -4.00 3.07
CA ALA A 35 -9.05 -4.34 1.70
C ALA A 35 -10.29 -4.66 0.83
N GLU A 36 -11.23 -5.43 1.36
CA GLU A 36 -12.51 -5.71 0.68
C GLU A 36 -13.33 -4.43 0.45
N THR A 37 -13.35 -3.54 1.46
CA THR A 37 -14.04 -2.26 1.36
C THR A 37 -13.40 -1.36 0.29
N ILE A 38 -12.07 -1.28 0.24
CA ILE A 38 -11.34 -0.52 -0.78
C ILE A 38 -11.60 -1.08 -2.17
N GLN A 39 -11.58 -2.41 -2.35
CA GLN A 39 -11.91 -3.03 -3.65
C GLN A 39 -13.30 -2.61 -4.11
N ASN A 40 -14.30 -2.79 -3.25
CA ASN A 40 -15.68 -2.41 -3.57
C ASN A 40 -15.80 -0.92 -3.92
N LEU A 41 -15.13 -0.04 -3.16
CA LEU A 41 -15.12 1.39 -3.41
C LEU A 41 -14.50 1.73 -4.79
N LEU A 42 -13.38 1.11 -5.14
CA LEU A 42 -12.71 1.33 -6.42
C LEU A 42 -13.59 0.91 -7.60
N ILE A 43 -14.27 -0.23 -7.49
CA ILE A 43 -15.16 -0.75 -8.53
C ILE A 43 -16.41 0.12 -8.66
N THR A 44 -17.04 0.50 -7.54
CA THR A 44 -18.36 1.14 -7.56
C THR A 44 -18.31 2.67 -7.76
N HIS A 45 -17.19 3.33 -7.42
CA HIS A 45 -17.11 4.80 -7.38
C HIS A 45 -15.91 5.39 -8.12
N PHE A 46 -14.93 4.60 -8.51
CA PHE A 46 -13.70 5.10 -9.12
C PHE A 46 -13.38 4.48 -10.49
N ASP A 47 -14.34 3.81 -11.10
CA ASP A 47 -14.27 3.23 -12.45
C ASP A 47 -13.11 2.24 -12.64
N PHE A 48 -12.80 1.45 -11.59
CA PHE A 48 -11.88 0.32 -11.74
C PHE A 48 -12.67 -0.92 -12.18
N PRO A 49 -12.38 -1.50 -13.35
CA PRO A 49 -13.01 -2.75 -13.76
C PRO A 49 -12.68 -3.87 -12.77
N GLU A 50 -13.69 -4.68 -12.40
CA GLU A 50 -13.50 -5.79 -11.44
C GLU A 50 -12.40 -6.75 -11.91
N GLU A 51 -12.39 -7.09 -13.21
CA GLU A 51 -11.40 -7.96 -13.84
C GLU A 51 -9.97 -7.41 -13.81
N ASN A 52 -9.80 -6.11 -13.61
CA ASN A 52 -8.51 -5.43 -13.47
C ASN A 52 -8.11 -5.24 -12.01
N THR A 53 -8.91 -5.71 -11.06
CA THR A 53 -8.57 -5.67 -9.64
C THR A 53 -8.11 -7.04 -9.16
N THR A 54 -7.10 -7.07 -8.32
CA THR A 54 -6.63 -8.30 -7.65
C THR A 54 -6.68 -8.07 -6.16
N LEU A 55 -7.50 -8.86 -5.47
CA LEU A 55 -7.62 -8.86 -4.01
C LEU A 55 -6.87 -10.05 -3.42
N LEU A 56 -5.94 -9.79 -2.52
CA LEU A 56 -5.22 -10.80 -1.75
C LEU A 56 -5.47 -10.55 -0.27
N ILE A 57 -6.19 -11.47 0.39
CA ILE A 57 -6.49 -11.37 1.82
C ILE A 57 -5.96 -12.57 2.59
N ASN A 58 -5.53 -12.33 3.81
CA ASN A 58 -5.08 -13.34 4.77
C ASN A 58 -4.16 -14.40 4.12
N LYS A 59 -4.56 -15.68 4.12
CA LYS A 59 -3.78 -16.81 3.60
C LYS A 59 -3.30 -16.64 2.16
N ASP A 60 -4.01 -15.87 1.35
CA ASP A 60 -3.68 -15.63 -0.05
C ASP A 60 -2.66 -14.49 -0.23
N ALA A 61 -2.46 -13.66 0.80
CA ALA A 61 -1.50 -12.57 0.80
C ALA A 61 -0.08 -13.01 1.20
N THR A 62 0.40 -14.11 0.62
CA THR A 62 1.81 -14.54 0.78
C THR A 62 2.75 -13.62 0.01
N LYS A 63 4.01 -13.53 0.44
CA LYS A 63 5.03 -12.77 -0.29
C LYS A 63 5.08 -13.15 -1.77
N ASN A 64 5.02 -14.46 -2.05
CA ASN A 64 5.08 -14.95 -3.43
C ASN A 64 3.86 -14.53 -4.26
N ASN A 65 2.65 -14.63 -3.70
CA ASN A 65 1.43 -14.24 -4.40
C ASN A 65 1.38 -12.74 -4.68
N ILE A 66 1.79 -11.92 -3.70
CA ILE A 66 1.89 -10.48 -3.86
C ILE A 66 2.88 -10.13 -4.98
N ARG A 67 4.08 -10.75 -4.98
CA ARG A 67 5.07 -10.53 -6.05
C ARG A 67 4.57 -10.97 -7.41
N THR A 68 3.91 -12.11 -7.49
CA THR A 68 3.32 -12.62 -8.74
C THR A 68 2.25 -11.67 -9.28
N ALA A 69 1.41 -11.12 -8.39
CA ALA A 69 0.36 -10.18 -8.78
C ALA A 69 0.94 -8.89 -9.37
N TYR A 70 1.90 -8.24 -8.71
CA TYR A 70 2.45 -7.02 -9.28
C TYR A 70 3.31 -7.26 -10.53
N LEU A 71 4.04 -8.38 -10.64
CA LEU A 71 4.76 -8.74 -11.87
C LEU A 71 3.79 -8.96 -13.04
N ARG A 72 2.61 -9.55 -12.79
CA ARG A 72 1.56 -9.64 -13.80
C ARG A 72 1.15 -8.26 -14.30
N PHE A 73 0.92 -7.30 -13.40
CA PHE A 73 0.56 -5.94 -13.79
C PHE A 73 1.67 -5.26 -14.61
N LEU A 74 2.94 -5.42 -14.24
CA LEU A 74 4.05 -4.87 -15.03
C LEU A 74 4.09 -5.37 -16.48
N ASN A 75 3.56 -6.57 -16.74
CA ASN A 75 3.52 -7.14 -18.08
C ASN A 75 2.33 -6.67 -18.93
N ILE A 76 1.26 -6.18 -18.33
CA ILE A 76 0.02 -5.82 -19.05
C ILE A 76 -0.24 -4.31 -19.10
N ILE A 77 0.32 -3.55 -18.17
CA ILE A 77 0.14 -2.09 -18.04
C ILE A 77 0.79 -1.37 -19.24
N LYS A 78 0.12 -0.33 -19.73
CA LYS A 78 0.56 0.54 -20.80
C LYS A 78 0.77 1.98 -20.34
N GLU A 79 1.30 2.84 -21.21
CA GLU A 79 1.70 4.23 -20.88
C GLU A 79 0.53 5.13 -20.41
N HIS A 80 -0.70 4.85 -20.88
CA HIS A 80 -1.87 5.63 -20.49
C HIS A 80 -2.74 4.97 -19.41
N ASP A 81 -2.22 3.93 -18.74
CA ASP A 81 -2.91 3.24 -17.67
C ASP A 81 -2.54 3.84 -16.29
N ARG A 82 -3.37 3.54 -15.28
CA ARG A 82 -3.06 3.79 -13.87
C ARG A 82 -3.01 2.49 -13.06
N LEU A 83 -2.15 2.46 -12.06
CA LEU A 83 -2.04 1.36 -11.10
C LEU A 83 -2.23 1.90 -9.67
N LEU A 84 -3.13 1.28 -8.91
CA LEU A 84 -3.26 1.49 -7.48
C LEU A 84 -2.77 0.25 -6.75
N ILE A 85 -1.90 0.43 -5.75
CA ILE A 85 -1.48 -0.62 -4.82
C ILE A 85 -1.92 -0.22 -3.42
N TYR A 86 -2.83 -1.00 -2.84
CA TYR A 86 -3.31 -0.84 -1.47
C TYR A 86 -2.72 -1.95 -0.60
N PHE A 87 -2.29 -1.59 0.59
CA PHE A 87 -1.84 -2.54 1.60
C PHE A 87 -2.40 -2.15 2.97
N SER A 88 -3.03 -3.08 3.66
CA SER A 88 -3.41 -2.97 5.08
C SER A 88 -2.89 -4.18 5.84
N GLY A 89 -2.02 -3.92 6.84
CA GLY A 89 -1.38 -5.00 7.59
C GLY A 89 -0.24 -4.52 8.50
N HIS A 90 0.63 -5.45 8.92
CA HIS A 90 1.82 -5.12 9.69
C HIS A 90 2.92 -4.53 8.82
N GLY A 91 3.61 -3.54 9.37
CA GLY A 91 4.89 -3.04 8.89
C GLY A 91 6.01 -3.34 9.88
N ALA A 92 7.24 -3.34 9.39
CA ALA A 92 8.44 -3.50 10.21
C ALA A 92 9.56 -2.60 9.71
N THR A 93 10.46 -2.23 10.62
CA THR A 93 11.72 -1.56 10.27
C THR A 93 12.90 -2.37 10.77
N GLU A 94 14.02 -2.28 10.06
CA GLU A 94 15.31 -2.87 10.40
C GLU A 94 16.37 -1.78 10.37
N SER A 95 17.07 -1.58 11.49
CA SER A 95 18.17 -0.61 11.56
C SER A 95 19.38 -1.10 10.77
N LEU A 96 19.96 -0.22 9.98
CA LEU A 96 21.14 -0.53 9.18
C LEU A 96 22.43 -0.24 9.97
N PRO A 97 23.50 -1.04 9.79
CA PRO A 97 24.79 -0.86 10.50
C PRO A 97 25.44 0.51 10.24
N GLU A 98 25.23 1.07 9.08
CA GLU A 98 25.78 2.39 8.66
C GLU A 98 24.85 3.56 9.01
N GLY A 99 23.79 3.30 9.77
CA GLY A 99 22.73 4.26 10.12
C GLY A 99 21.56 4.23 9.13
N GLY A 100 20.41 4.73 9.60
CA GLY A 100 19.14 4.69 8.87
C GLY A 100 18.35 3.41 9.12
N GLU A 101 17.17 3.35 8.55
CA GLU A 101 16.23 2.25 8.70
C GLU A 101 15.73 1.76 7.34
N LYS A 102 15.46 0.47 7.26
CA LYS A 102 14.84 -0.18 6.13
C LYS A 102 13.44 -0.61 6.49
N GLY A 103 12.44 -0.13 5.73
CA GLY A 103 11.04 -0.47 5.95
C GLY A 103 10.60 -1.70 5.16
N TYR A 104 9.66 -2.44 5.76
CA TYR A 104 9.07 -3.63 5.17
C TYR A 104 7.56 -3.67 5.40
N LEU A 105 6.82 -4.17 4.41
CA LEU A 105 5.45 -4.62 4.54
C LEU A 105 5.44 -6.13 4.76
N MET A 106 4.72 -6.56 5.80
CA MET A 106 4.71 -7.96 6.23
C MET A 106 3.63 -8.74 5.49
N ALA A 107 4.02 -9.69 4.66
CA ALA A 107 3.10 -10.67 4.09
C ALA A 107 2.60 -11.65 5.16
N VAL A 108 1.55 -12.43 4.88
CA VAL A 108 0.96 -13.38 5.85
C VAL A 108 1.98 -14.41 6.35
N ASP A 109 2.92 -14.79 5.50
CA ASP A 109 4.00 -15.76 5.75
C ASP A 109 5.32 -15.10 6.20
N SER A 110 5.33 -13.80 6.46
CA SER A 110 6.53 -13.08 6.89
C SER A 110 7.04 -13.57 8.24
N ASP A 111 8.36 -13.65 8.35
CA ASP A 111 9.08 -14.01 9.56
C ASP A 111 9.73 -12.75 10.16
N PRO A 112 9.34 -12.32 11.36
CA PRO A 112 9.89 -11.12 12.00
C PRO A 112 11.39 -11.24 12.33
N LEU A 113 11.93 -12.46 12.38
CA LEU A 113 13.35 -12.70 12.56
C LEU A 113 14.15 -12.65 11.25
N ASN A 114 13.47 -12.62 10.12
CA ASN A 114 14.10 -12.65 8.80
C ASN A 114 13.33 -11.77 7.80
N LEU A 115 13.29 -10.47 8.06
CA LEU A 115 12.51 -9.50 7.30
C LEU A 115 12.92 -9.46 5.82
N TYR A 116 14.24 -9.43 5.57
CA TYR A 116 14.77 -9.31 4.21
C TYR A 116 14.27 -10.40 3.25
N SER A 117 14.26 -11.66 3.71
CA SER A 117 13.85 -12.76 2.83
C SER A 117 12.35 -13.01 2.81
N SER A 118 11.62 -12.66 3.89
CA SER A 118 10.23 -13.05 4.09
C SER A 118 9.21 -11.92 3.85
N SER A 119 9.66 -10.67 3.82
CA SER A 119 8.77 -9.50 3.72
C SER A 119 8.99 -8.72 2.41
N ILE A 120 8.15 -7.75 2.11
CA ILE A 120 8.26 -6.88 0.95
C ILE A 120 8.94 -5.59 1.38
N SER A 121 10.14 -5.32 0.86
CA SER A 121 10.85 -4.10 1.22
C SER A 121 10.28 -2.87 0.50
N MET A 122 10.42 -1.70 1.13
CA MET A 122 10.02 -0.44 0.51
C MET A 122 10.86 -0.14 -0.75
N GLU A 123 12.11 -0.60 -0.83
CA GLU A 123 12.91 -0.51 -2.05
C GLU A 123 12.35 -1.36 -3.19
N GLU A 124 11.75 -2.52 -2.87
CA GLU A 124 11.06 -3.35 -3.87
C GLU A 124 9.87 -2.58 -4.47
N LEU A 125 9.07 -1.90 -3.65
CA LEU A 125 7.99 -1.03 -4.12
C LEU A 125 8.52 0.15 -4.95
N LYS A 126 9.60 0.80 -4.51
CA LYS A 126 10.27 1.86 -5.27
C LYS A 126 10.71 1.36 -6.64
N ARG A 127 11.29 0.17 -6.71
CA ARG A 127 11.70 -0.43 -7.98
C ARG A 127 10.52 -0.69 -8.92
N ILE A 128 9.37 -1.11 -8.39
CA ILE A 128 8.14 -1.25 -9.19
C ILE A 128 7.78 0.08 -9.85
N SER A 129 7.80 1.19 -9.08
CA SER A 129 7.53 2.53 -9.63
C SER A 129 8.51 2.96 -10.73
N GLN A 130 9.76 2.52 -10.63
CA GLN A 130 10.80 2.86 -11.61
C GLN A 130 10.70 2.08 -12.92
N ILE A 131 10.20 0.83 -12.87
CA ILE A 131 10.13 -0.05 -14.03
C ILE A 131 8.74 -0.10 -14.69
N THR A 132 7.69 0.35 -13.99
CA THR A 132 6.36 0.46 -14.61
C THR A 132 6.34 1.58 -15.64
N ILE A 133 5.62 1.34 -16.73
CA ILE A 133 5.35 2.35 -17.77
C ILE A 133 4.01 3.04 -17.56
N ALA A 134 3.26 2.69 -16.49
CA ALA A 134 2.00 3.34 -16.17
C ALA A 134 2.14 4.86 -16.12
N LYS A 135 1.12 5.58 -16.57
CA LYS A 135 1.04 7.03 -16.48
C LYS A 135 1.10 7.50 -15.03
N HIS A 136 0.35 6.82 -14.15
CA HIS A 136 0.36 7.08 -12.71
C HIS A 136 0.37 5.76 -11.92
N ILE A 137 1.10 5.76 -10.81
CA ILE A 137 1.03 4.72 -9.79
C ILE A 137 0.74 5.37 -8.44
N LEU A 138 -0.24 4.82 -7.72
CA LEU A 138 -0.63 5.27 -6.38
C LEU A 138 -0.43 4.15 -5.38
N TYR A 139 0.33 4.41 -4.31
CA TYR A 139 0.45 3.53 -3.16
C TYR A 139 -0.38 4.09 -2.00
N LEU A 140 -1.30 3.28 -1.49
CA LEU A 140 -2.03 3.54 -0.26
C LEU A 140 -1.60 2.48 0.76
N VAL A 141 -0.86 2.91 1.80
CA VAL A 141 -0.32 1.99 2.79
C VAL A 141 -0.87 2.33 4.17
N ASP A 142 -1.63 1.41 4.72
CA ASP A 142 -2.10 1.40 6.10
C ASP A 142 -1.36 0.31 6.87
N ALA A 143 -0.16 0.63 7.35
CA ALA A 143 0.70 -0.32 8.03
C ALA A 143 0.83 0.01 9.51
N THR A 144 0.61 -1.00 10.36
CA THR A 144 0.80 -0.90 11.80
C THR A 144 2.21 -1.36 12.16
N TYR A 145 3.06 -0.41 12.56
CA TYR A 145 4.47 -0.68 12.93
C TYR A 145 4.67 -1.08 14.40
N GLY A 146 3.61 -1.37 15.14
CA GLY A 146 3.64 -1.59 16.60
C GLY A 146 3.80 -3.04 17.07
N GLY A 147 3.82 -4.03 16.18
CA GLY A 147 3.71 -5.45 16.54
C GLY A 147 5.03 -6.23 16.65
N ILE A 148 6.14 -5.66 16.22
CA ILE A 148 7.44 -6.33 16.19
C ILE A 148 8.45 -5.53 17.04
N ALA A 149 8.06 -5.19 18.27
CA ALA A 149 9.04 -4.74 19.23
C ALA A 149 9.88 -5.97 19.66
N ARG A 150 11.12 -6.08 19.19
CA ARG A 150 12.14 -6.75 20.00
C ARG A 150 12.07 -6.13 21.39
N GLU A 151 11.94 -6.94 22.41
CA GLU A 151 12.03 -6.48 23.81
C GLU A 151 13.25 -5.56 23.92
N GLY A 152 13.02 -4.26 24.07
CA GLY A 152 14.10 -3.33 24.32
C GLY A 152 13.95 -1.87 23.90
N ASN A 153 13.23 -1.51 22.87
CA ASN A 153 13.06 -0.10 22.53
C ASN A 153 11.74 0.18 21.82
N ARG A 154 10.84 0.81 22.56
CA ARG A 154 9.66 1.49 22.02
C ARG A 154 10.08 2.90 21.59
N GLU A 155 10.79 3.04 20.51
CA GLU A 155 10.92 4.35 19.86
C GLU A 155 9.82 4.45 18.81
N ASN A 156 9.07 5.56 18.88
CA ASN A 156 8.07 5.91 17.88
C ASN A 156 8.75 5.99 16.52
N VAL A 157 8.40 5.06 15.62
CA VAL A 157 8.85 5.13 14.23
C VAL A 157 8.26 6.39 13.63
N ASN A 158 9.13 7.34 13.31
CA ASN A 158 8.76 8.57 12.64
C ASN A 158 8.41 8.23 11.18
N LEU A 159 7.13 8.38 10.83
CA LEU A 159 6.60 8.09 9.49
C LEU A 159 7.03 9.11 8.43
N ASP A 160 7.80 10.12 8.81
CA ASP A 160 8.29 11.19 7.92
C ASP A 160 9.34 10.68 6.90
N ASN A 161 9.87 9.45 7.10
CA ASN A 161 10.89 8.87 6.22
C ASN A 161 10.36 8.20 4.94
N LEU A 162 9.05 8.30 4.65
CA LEU A 162 8.49 7.77 3.41
C LEU A 162 8.60 8.73 2.21
N ASP A 163 8.99 9.98 2.46
CA ASP A 163 9.12 11.00 1.42
C ASP A 163 10.20 10.67 0.37
N TYR A 164 11.19 9.84 0.68
CA TYR A 164 12.23 9.48 -0.28
C TYR A 164 11.87 8.34 -1.25
N LEU A 165 10.68 7.76 -1.14
CA LEU A 165 10.20 6.79 -2.14
C LEU A 165 9.83 7.44 -3.49
N ILE A 166 9.83 8.78 -3.58
CA ILE A 166 9.22 9.52 -4.69
C ILE A 166 10.20 10.43 -5.43
N GLU A 167 11.48 10.16 -5.43
CA GLU A 167 12.39 10.87 -6.34
C GLU A 167 12.42 10.21 -7.73
N GLY A 168 11.81 10.87 -8.74
CA GLY A 168 12.19 10.65 -10.11
C GLY A 168 11.17 10.46 -11.21
N LYS A 169 9.88 10.48 -10.96
CA LYS A 169 8.80 10.67 -11.96
C LYS A 169 7.56 11.13 -11.19
N GLU A 170 6.62 11.81 -11.83
CA GLU A 170 5.36 12.32 -11.26
C GLU A 170 4.52 11.22 -10.59
N ALA A 171 5.08 10.60 -9.57
CA ALA A 171 4.39 9.63 -8.74
C ALA A 171 3.55 10.38 -7.72
N ALA A 172 2.27 10.10 -7.71
CA ALA A 172 1.36 10.63 -6.70
C ALA A 172 1.89 10.30 -5.29
N THR A 173 1.83 11.26 -4.42
CA THR A 173 2.31 11.19 -3.04
C THR A 173 1.80 9.95 -2.32
N ILE A 174 2.70 9.14 -1.80
CA ILE A 174 2.35 8.05 -0.88
C ILE A 174 1.77 8.69 0.38
N LYS A 175 0.49 8.46 0.62
CA LYS A 175 -0.14 8.88 1.85
C LYS A 175 -0.38 7.67 2.71
N ILE A 176 0.34 7.59 3.82
CA ILE A 176 0.03 6.66 4.89
C ILE A 176 -1.24 7.16 5.57
N ILE A 177 -2.32 6.44 5.38
CA ILE A 177 -3.58 6.70 6.07
C ILE A 177 -3.60 5.82 7.32
N LYS A 178 -2.85 6.23 8.34
CA LYS A 178 -2.90 5.59 9.64
C LYS A 178 -4.25 5.88 10.30
N ASN A 179 -4.99 4.86 10.68
CA ASN A 179 -6.20 4.91 11.53
C ASN A 179 -7.40 5.69 10.96
N ARG A 180 -7.52 5.96 9.68
CA ARG A 180 -8.68 6.69 9.15
C ARG A 180 -9.79 5.83 8.58
N LEU A 181 -9.51 4.62 8.13
CA LEU A 181 -10.57 3.68 7.75
C LEU A 181 -11.36 3.20 8.98
N GLN A 182 -10.76 3.14 10.17
CA GLN A 182 -11.48 2.89 11.42
C GLN A 182 -12.57 3.92 11.70
N ASN A 183 -12.39 5.17 11.26
CA ASN A 183 -13.33 6.25 11.48
C ASN A 183 -14.40 6.37 10.38
N LEU A 184 -14.25 5.69 9.24
CA LEU A 184 -15.28 5.66 8.19
C LEU A 184 -16.55 4.91 8.63
N TYR A 185 -16.46 4.05 9.64
CA TYR A 185 -17.59 3.31 10.20
C TYR A 185 -18.14 3.84 11.53
N GLY A 186 -17.49 4.83 12.17
CA GLY A 186 -17.88 5.30 13.50
C GLY A 186 -18.17 6.79 13.62
N ASP A 187 -17.38 7.65 12.99
CA ASP A 187 -17.50 9.08 13.12
C ASP A 187 -17.35 9.81 11.77
N TYR A 188 -18.29 10.68 11.48
CA TYR A 188 -18.31 11.58 10.34
C TYR A 188 -17.09 12.50 10.41
N ILE A 189 -16.12 12.34 9.50
CA ILE A 189 -14.95 13.22 9.45
C ILE A 189 -15.34 14.51 8.73
N GLU A 190 -15.39 15.63 9.45
CA GLU A 190 -15.54 16.93 8.83
C GLU A 190 -14.34 17.23 7.89
N PRO A 191 -14.61 17.75 6.67
CA PRO A 191 -13.58 18.03 5.64
C PRO A 191 -12.43 18.96 6.10
N LYS A 192 -12.66 19.79 7.11
CA LYS A 192 -11.67 20.74 7.67
C LYS A 192 -10.51 20.08 8.43
N ASN A 193 -10.59 18.78 8.73
CA ASN A 193 -9.53 18.04 9.42
C ASN A 193 -8.67 17.18 8.48
N LEU A 194 -8.86 17.27 7.17
CA LEU A 194 -7.93 16.72 6.18
C LEU A 194 -6.65 17.57 6.17
N PRO A 195 -5.46 17.00 6.40
CA PRO A 195 -4.23 17.76 6.22
C PRO A 195 -4.19 18.32 4.80
N SER A 196 -3.69 19.54 4.65
CA SER A 196 -3.58 20.32 3.42
C SER A 196 -2.70 19.70 2.32
N TYR A 197 -2.37 18.42 2.40
CA TYR A 197 -1.53 17.66 1.48
C TYR A 197 -2.30 16.83 0.44
N ILE A 198 -3.59 17.09 0.24
CA ILE A 198 -4.18 16.77 -1.06
C ILE A 198 -3.72 17.87 -2.00
N GLY A 199 -2.41 17.85 -2.27
CA GLY A 199 -1.75 18.79 -3.12
C GLY A 199 -2.01 18.43 -4.55
N LYS A 200 -2.51 19.38 -5.24
CA LYS A 200 -2.35 19.68 -6.66
C LYS A 200 -1.89 18.50 -7.53
N ILE A 201 -2.87 17.85 -8.10
CA ILE A 201 -2.73 17.23 -9.41
C ILE A 201 -2.75 18.41 -10.40
N THR A 202 -1.62 18.79 -10.89
CA THR A 202 -1.48 19.61 -12.11
C THR A 202 -0.96 18.71 -13.19
#